data_951bbf6b4a2df6e4cb5d5afd70473f8b
#
_entry.id   951bbf6b4a2df6e4cb5d5afd70473f8b
#
_cell.length_a   1.000
_cell.length_b   1.000
_cell.length_c   1.000
_cell.angle_alpha   90.00
_cell.angle_beta   90.00
_cell.angle_gamma   90.00
#
_symmetry.space_group_name_H-M   'P 1'
#
loop_
_entity.id
_entity.type
_entity.pdbx_description
1 polymer ?
#
loop_
_entity_poly.entity_id
_entity_poly.type
_entity_poly.pdbx_seq_one_letter_code
_entity_poly.pdbx_strand_id
1 'polypeptide(L)'
;MKQFARVSSLLAAMIMVSAAVLKMPDWELLSFQRDPLYRNWSGGIVLAMILFQWGLTLGRAVFRRKGGAWNRWVDWHLRIAVVLPAAVLAHSIAIGFGLLAMLPLALLSASYFGTRLDGAHEMDRFLRYHVILSALTLAMSLVHLHTVVWFR
;
A
#
# COMPACT_ATOMS: atom_id res chain seq x y z
N MET A 1 12.59 -10.65 -5.56
CA MET A 1 11.79 -9.54 -4.98
C MET A 1 10.28 -9.73 -5.17
N LYS A 2 9.75 -10.01 -6.38
CA LYS A 2 8.29 -10.17 -6.61
C LYS A 2 7.64 -11.26 -5.74
N GLN A 3 8.33 -12.37 -5.52
CA GLN A 3 7.87 -13.44 -4.63
C GLN A 3 7.73 -12.96 -3.18
N PHE A 4 8.70 -12.19 -2.69
CA PHE A 4 8.62 -11.58 -1.36
C PHE A 4 7.48 -10.57 -1.24
N ALA A 5 7.22 -9.75 -2.28
CA ALA A 5 6.09 -8.84 -2.28
C ALA A 5 4.74 -9.60 -2.24
N ARG A 6 4.62 -10.73 -2.93
CA ARG A 6 3.43 -11.60 -2.83
C ARG A 6 3.25 -12.14 -1.42
N VAL A 7 4.31 -12.70 -0.85
CA VAL A 7 4.26 -13.30 0.50
C VAL A 7 3.91 -12.21 1.53
N SER A 8 4.57 -11.07 1.48
CA SER A 8 4.30 -9.93 2.37
C SER A 8 2.84 -9.46 2.27
N SER A 9 2.32 -9.29 1.05
CA SER A 9 0.92 -8.88 0.84
C SER A 9 -0.08 -9.93 1.32
N LEU A 10 0.19 -11.20 1.07
CA LEU A 10 -0.67 -12.30 1.54
C LEU A 10 -0.67 -12.43 3.05
N LEU A 11 0.50 -12.33 3.69
CA LEU A 11 0.59 -12.38 5.16
C LEU A 11 -0.16 -11.21 5.79
N ALA A 12 0.02 -9.99 5.26
CA ALA A 12 -0.72 -8.82 5.74
C ALA A 12 -2.24 -9.00 5.56
N ALA A 13 -2.68 -9.50 4.40
CA ALA A 13 -4.09 -9.80 4.16
C ALA A 13 -4.63 -10.85 5.14
N MET A 14 -3.87 -11.91 5.38
CA MET A 14 -4.26 -12.97 6.34
C MET A 14 -4.44 -12.42 7.75
N ILE A 15 -3.50 -11.58 8.22
CA ILE A 15 -3.59 -10.96 9.56
C ILE A 15 -4.85 -10.09 9.63
N MET A 16 -5.09 -9.24 8.64
CA MET A 16 -6.27 -8.35 8.62
C MET A 16 -7.58 -9.13 8.56
N VAL A 17 -7.66 -10.16 7.70
CA VAL A 17 -8.86 -11.00 7.58
C VAL A 17 -9.10 -11.79 8.87
N SER A 18 -8.05 -12.37 9.45
CA SER A 18 -8.16 -13.10 10.72
C SER A 18 -8.67 -12.21 11.84
N ALA A 19 -8.15 -10.99 11.97
CA ALA A 19 -8.61 -10.03 12.96
C ALA A 19 -10.10 -9.67 12.75
N ALA A 20 -10.52 -9.47 11.50
CA ALA A 20 -11.90 -9.17 11.17
C ALA A 20 -12.85 -10.36 11.48
N VAL A 21 -12.47 -11.58 11.11
CA VAL A 21 -13.26 -12.80 11.35
C VAL A 21 -13.38 -13.10 12.83
N LEU A 22 -12.30 -12.96 13.59
CA LEU A 22 -12.27 -13.19 15.04
C LEU A 22 -12.90 -12.03 15.82
N LYS A 23 -13.41 -11.01 15.11
CA LYS A 23 -13.99 -9.78 15.73
C LYS A 23 -13.05 -9.14 16.76
N MET A 24 -11.75 -9.23 16.50
CA MET A 24 -10.77 -8.57 17.35
C MET A 24 -10.96 -7.06 17.22
N PRO A 25 -11.09 -6.31 18.33
CA PRO A 25 -11.31 -4.87 18.28
C PRO A 25 -10.11 -4.14 17.64
N ASP A 26 -8.92 -4.67 17.89
CA ASP A 26 -7.68 -4.19 17.32
C ASP A 26 -6.64 -5.32 17.27
N TRP A 27 -5.55 -5.09 16.50
CA TRP A 27 -4.38 -5.99 16.42
C TRP A 27 -3.11 -5.27 16.86
N GLU A 28 -3.13 -4.65 18.00
CA GLU A 28 -1.98 -3.96 18.50
C GLU A 28 -0.72 -4.86 18.51
N LEU A 29 0.14 -4.68 17.50
CA LEU A 29 1.38 -5.44 17.35
C LEU A 29 2.49 -4.87 18.22
N LEU A 30 2.44 -3.58 18.50
CA LEU A 30 3.46 -2.81 19.21
C LEU A 30 2.79 -1.90 20.24
N SER A 31 3.25 -1.91 21.47
CA SER A 31 2.65 -1.17 22.57
C SER A 31 2.54 0.35 22.34
N PHE A 32 3.36 0.90 21.45
CA PHE A 32 3.35 2.31 21.10
C PHE A 32 2.46 2.68 19.90
N GLN A 33 1.77 1.72 19.26
CA GLN A 33 0.89 2.02 18.10
C GLN A 33 -0.28 2.95 18.46
N ARG A 34 -0.66 3.01 19.73
CA ARG A 34 -1.69 3.94 20.21
C ARG A 34 -1.17 5.36 20.47
N ASP A 35 0.14 5.54 20.54
CA ASP A 35 0.75 6.84 20.76
C ASP A 35 0.45 7.78 19.58
N PRO A 36 -0.11 8.99 19.84
CA PRO A 36 -0.45 9.93 18.78
C PRO A 36 0.76 10.39 17.95
N LEU A 37 1.93 10.54 18.57
CA LEU A 37 3.14 10.96 17.89
C LEU A 37 3.59 9.86 16.93
N TYR A 38 3.62 8.61 17.40
CA TYR A 38 3.94 7.46 16.56
C TYR A 38 2.99 7.34 15.38
N ARG A 39 1.68 7.46 15.60
CA ARG A 39 0.66 7.36 14.53
C ARG A 39 0.84 8.45 13.48
N ASN A 40 1.19 9.66 13.86
CA ASN A 40 1.45 10.73 12.92
C ASN A 40 2.69 10.45 12.07
N TRP A 41 3.80 10.04 12.69
CA TRP A 41 5.03 9.75 11.97
C TRP A 41 4.90 8.50 11.08
N SER A 42 4.35 7.42 11.61
CA SER A 42 4.15 6.19 10.83
C SER A 42 3.19 6.40 9.65
N GLY A 43 2.12 7.18 9.85
CA GLY A 43 1.20 7.55 8.78
C GLY A 43 1.86 8.40 7.70
N GLY A 44 2.70 9.36 8.10
CA GLY A 44 3.51 10.16 7.18
C GLY A 44 4.47 9.31 6.35
N ILE A 45 5.13 8.34 6.97
CA ILE A 45 6.03 7.39 6.29
C ILE A 45 5.24 6.53 5.29
N VAL A 46 4.11 5.96 5.68
CA VAL A 46 3.24 5.16 4.79
C VAL A 46 2.78 5.99 3.61
N LEU A 47 2.32 7.22 3.84
CA LEU A 47 1.92 8.13 2.77
C LEU A 47 3.08 8.45 1.82
N ALA A 48 4.27 8.74 2.34
CA ALA A 48 5.46 8.99 1.53
C ALA A 48 5.82 7.77 0.66
N MET A 49 5.70 6.55 1.19
CA MET A 49 5.88 5.31 0.43
C MET A 49 4.85 5.17 -0.70
N ILE A 50 3.57 5.48 -0.44
CA ILE A 50 2.50 5.45 -1.46
C ILE A 50 2.78 6.49 -2.55
N LEU A 51 3.15 7.72 -2.20
CA LEU A 51 3.50 8.78 -3.15
C LEU A 51 4.73 8.40 -4.00
N PHE A 52 5.74 7.77 -3.40
CA PHE A 52 6.88 7.26 -4.14
C PHE A 52 6.46 6.20 -5.16
N GLN A 53 5.56 5.29 -4.79
CA GLN A 53 5.01 4.29 -5.72
C GLN A 53 4.34 4.95 -6.92
N TRP A 54 3.63 6.04 -6.70
CA TRP A 54 3.01 6.84 -7.75
C TRP A 54 4.01 7.59 -8.63
N GLY A 55 5.16 7.96 -8.13
CA GLY A 55 6.23 8.60 -8.89
C GLY A 55 6.65 7.81 -10.13
N LEU A 56 6.57 6.47 -10.09
CA LEU A 56 6.84 5.60 -11.23
C LEU A 56 5.78 5.75 -12.33
N THR A 57 4.50 5.76 -11.95
CA THR A 57 3.38 5.93 -12.87
C THR A 57 3.44 7.29 -13.58
N LEU A 58 3.64 8.36 -12.80
CA LEU A 58 3.80 9.72 -13.33
C LEU A 58 5.06 9.84 -14.18
N GLY A 59 6.17 9.25 -13.76
CA GLY A 59 7.42 9.25 -14.52
C GLY A 59 7.27 8.61 -15.90
N ARG A 60 6.48 7.54 -16.02
CA ARG A 60 6.15 6.92 -17.32
C ARG A 60 5.21 7.79 -18.15
N ALA A 61 4.13 8.25 -17.54
CA ALA A 61 3.07 8.97 -18.25
C ALA A 61 3.55 10.34 -18.75
N VAL A 62 4.28 11.09 -17.90
CA VAL A 62 4.65 12.47 -18.19
C VAL A 62 6.03 12.57 -18.86
N PHE A 63 7.02 11.87 -18.37
CA PHE A 63 8.41 12.06 -18.78
C PHE A 63 8.92 11.01 -19.77
N ARG A 64 8.15 9.99 -20.11
CA ARG A 64 8.54 8.89 -21.02
C ARG A 64 9.96 8.35 -20.75
N ARG A 65 10.37 8.34 -19.49
CA ARG A 65 11.73 8.02 -19.06
C ARG A 65 12.12 6.59 -19.43
N LYS A 66 13.33 6.41 -19.96
CA LYS A 66 13.97 5.14 -20.31
C LYS A 66 15.42 5.15 -19.83
N GLY A 67 16.03 3.97 -19.70
CA GLY A 67 17.45 3.82 -19.40
C GLY A 67 17.77 3.41 -17.96
N GLY A 68 19.05 3.42 -17.59
CA GLY A 68 19.55 2.86 -16.33
C GLY A 68 18.99 3.51 -15.05
N ALA A 69 18.76 4.81 -15.06
CA ALA A 69 18.15 5.52 -13.93
C ALA A 69 16.71 5.05 -13.71
N TRP A 70 15.99 4.76 -14.80
CA TRP A 70 14.65 4.22 -14.75
C TRP A 70 14.61 2.82 -14.13
N ASN A 71 15.55 1.94 -14.52
CA ASN A 71 15.64 0.58 -13.97
C ASN A 71 15.89 0.61 -12.45
N ARG A 72 16.75 1.51 -11.96
CA ARG A 72 16.95 1.71 -10.51
C ARG A 72 15.66 2.14 -9.80
N TRP A 73 14.85 2.99 -10.43
CA TRP A 73 13.57 3.40 -9.85
C TRP A 73 12.58 2.22 -9.76
N VAL A 74 12.53 1.38 -10.80
CA VAL A 74 11.72 0.15 -10.78
C VAL A 74 12.17 -0.79 -9.65
N ASP A 75 13.48 -0.94 -9.44
CA ASP A 75 14.02 -1.74 -8.33
C ASP A 75 13.59 -1.20 -6.97
N TRP A 76 13.65 0.12 -6.77
CA TRP A 76 13.17 0.74 -5.55
C TRP A 76 11.64 0.59 -5.36
N HIS A 77 10.87 0.72 -6.43
CA HIS A 77 9.43 0.45 -6.41
C HIS A 77 9.13 -0.96 -5.89
N LEU A 78 9.84 -1.97 -6.39
CA LEU A 78 9.67 -3.35 -5.95
C LEU A 78 10.10 -3.55 -4.49
N ARG A 79 11.18 -2.93 -4.04
CA ARG A 79 11.63 -3.00 -2.64
C ARG A 79 10.60 -2.41 -1.69
N ILE A 80 10.11 -1.23 -2.01
CA ILE A 80 9.08 -0.56 -1.20
C ILE A 80 7.79 -1.37 -1.20
N ALA A 81 7.39 -1.98 -2.33
CA ALA A 81 6.21 -2.84 -2.40
C ALA A 81 6.29 -4.07 -1.48
N VAL A 82 7.49 -4.54 -1.13
CA VAL A 82 7.69 -5.62 -0.14
C VAL A 82 7.44 -5.11 1.28
N VAL A 83 7.90 -3.91 1.59
CA VAL A 83 7.88 -3.35 2.95
C VAL A 83 6.54 -2.68 3.27
N LEU A 84 5.89 -2.10 2.26
CA LEU A 84 4.67 -1.30 2.42
C LEU A 84 3.52 -2.02 3.16
N PRO A 85 3.19 -3.30 2.89
CA PRO A 85 2.16 -4.02 3.66
C PRO A 85 2.49 -4.12 5.15
N ALA A 86 3.75 -4.36 5.50
CA ALA A 86 4.19 -4.42 6.88
C ALA A 86 4.13 -3.02 7.54
N ALA A 87 4.50 -1.97 6.81
CA ALA A 87 4.39 -0.59 7.29
C ALA A 87 2.92 -0.19 7.57
N VAL A 88 1.98 -0.64 6.73
CA VAL A 88 0.55 -0.41 6.96
C VAL A 88 0.07 -1.13 8.22
N LEU A 89 0.47 -2.39 8.44
CA LEU A 89 0.14 -3.12 9.67
C LEU A 89 0.74 -2.45 10.91
N ALA A 90 1.96 -1.96 10.81
CA ALA A 90 2.62 -1.25 11.92
C ALA A 90 1.97 0.11 12.20
N HIS A 91 1.43 0.79 11.19
CA HIS A 91 0.71 2.04 11.34
C HIS A 91 -0.70 1.86 11.90
N SER A 92 -1.44 0.88 11.41
CA SER A 92 -2.84 0.63 11.78
C SER A 92 -2.95 -0.35 12.94
N ILE A 93 -3.89 -0.11 13.84
CA ILE A 93 -4.22 -1.02 14.96
C ILE A 93 -5.54 -1.77 14.72
N ALA A 94 -6.31 -1.35 13.73
CA ALA A 94 -7.58 -1.96 13.39
C ALA A 94 -7.94 -1.70 11.92
N ILE A 95 -8.84 -2.50 11.37
CA ILE A 95 -9.50 -2.18 10.11
C ILE A 95 -10.46 -1.01 10.37
N GLY A 96 -10.28 0.09 9.64
CA GLY A 96 -11.19 1.22 9.72
C GLY A 96 -12.63 0.83 9.35
N PHE A 97 -13.57 1.73 9.61
CA PHE A 97 -14.97 1.54 9.26
C PHE A 97 -15.31 2.18 7.91
N GLY A 98 -16.32 1.65 7.24
CA GLY A 98 -16.82 2.20 5.97
C GLY A 98 -15.75 2.25 4.89
N LEU A 99 -15.59 3.42 4.30
CA LEU A 99 -14.62 3.62 3.21
C LEU A 99 -13.18 3.33 3.62
N LEU A 100 -12.81 3.61 4.87
CA LEU A 100 -11.43 3.39 5.35
C LEU A 100 -11.05 1.91 5.44
N ALA A 101 -12.02 1.01 5.61
CA ALA A 101 -11.77 -0.43 5.57
C ALA A 101 -11.31 -0.91 4.18
N MET A 102 -11.68 -0.21 3.12
CA MET A 102 -11.32 -0.53 1.75
C MET A 102 -9.86 -0.15 1.43
N LEU A 103 -9.25 0.79 2.17
CA LEU A 103 -7.89 1.27 1.91
C LEU A 103 -6.84 0.15 1.97
N PRO A 104 -6.73 -0.63 3.06
CA PRO A 104 -5.77 -1.74 3.10
C PRO A 104 -6.08 -2.80 2.05
N LEU A 105 -7.36 -3.08 1.76
CA LEU A 105 -7.75 -4.04 0.73
C LEU A 105 -7.31 -3.57 -0.66
N ALA A 106 -7.53 -2.31 -1.00
CA ALA A 106 -7.10 -1.73 -2.28
C ALA A 106 -5.56 -1.78 -2.41
N LEU A 107 -4.83 -1.42 -1.35
CA LEU A 107 -3.37 -1.46 -1.33
C LEU A 107 -2.83 -2.89 -1.54
N LEU A 108 -3.34 -3.86 -0.78
CA LEU A 108 -2.89 -5.25 -0.87
C LEU A 108 -3.23 -5.86 -2.24
N SER A 109 -4.41 -5.54 -2.78
CA SER A 109 -4.81 -5.95 -4.12
C SER A 109 -3.92 -5.31 -5.19
N ALA A 110 -3.61 -4.00 -5.08
CA ALA A 110 -2.68 -3.34 -5.98
C ALA A 110 -1.30 -4.01 -5.96
N SER A 111 -0.77 -4.31 -4.76
CA SER A 111 0.50 -5.02 -4.61
C SER A 111 0.46 -6.40 -5.25
N TYR A 112 -0.60 -7.17 -5.04
CA TYR A 112 -0.77 -8.49 -5.64
C TYR A 112 -0.77 -8.42 -7.18
N PHE A 113 -1.59 -7.54 -7.78
CA PHE A 113 -1.62 -7.39 -9.23
C PHE A 113 -0.30 -6.88 -9.80
N GLY A 114 0.40 -5.99 -9.11
CA GLY A 114 1.74 -5.55 -9.48
C GLY A 114 2.76 -6.68 -9.59
N THR A 115 2.62 -7.74 -8.78
CA THR A 115 3.51 -8.92 -8.84
C THR A 115 3.20 -9.86 -10.00
N ARG A 116 2.05 -9.74 -10.65
CA ARG A 116 1.61 -10.59 -11.78
C ARG A 116 2.02 -10.04 -13.14
N LEU A 117 2.75 -8.94 -13.21
CA LEU A 117 3.14 -8.29 -14.48
C LEU A 117 4.25 -9.02 -15.26
N ASP A 118 4.42 -10.32 -15.08
CA ASP A 118 5.47 -11.11 -15.75
C ASP A 118 4.99 -11.91 -16.97
N GLY A 119 3.69 -12.03 -17.19
CA GLY A 119 3.11 -12.84 -18.26
C GLY A 119 2.68 -12.00 -19.47
N ALA A 120 3.18 -12.32 -20.66
CA ALA A 120 2.92 -11.55 -21.88
C ALA A 120 1.43 -11.46 -22.27
N HIS A 121 0.64 -12.51 -22.00
CA HIS A 121 -0.76 -12.58 -22.45
C HIS A 121 -1.79 -11.82 -21.59
N GLU A 122 -1.47 -11.53 -20.33
CA GLU A 122 -2.39 -10.85 -19.41
C GLU A 122 -1.84 -9.53 -18.86
N MET A 123 -0.67 -9.11 -19.34
CA MET A 123 0.05 -7.96 -18.80
C MET A 123 -0.80 -6.68 -18.79
N ASP A 124 -1.54 -6.42 -19.87
CA ASP A 124 -2.37 -5.22 -19.97
C ASP A 124 -3.53 -5.21 -18.95
N ARG A 125 -4.14 -6.39 -18.73
CA ARG A 125 -5.22 -6.53 -17.74
C ARG A 125 -4.69 -6.30 -16.32
N PHE A 126 -3.62 -6.98 -15.93
CA PHE A 126 -3.03 -6.84 -14.62
C PHE A 126 -2.47 -5.45 -14.35
N LEU A 127 -1.88 -4.81 -15.39
CA LEU A 127 -1.42 -3.44 -15.29
C LEU A 127 -2.57 -2.46 -15.04
N ARG A 128 -3.69 -2.62 -15.75
CA ARG A 128 -4.90 -1.79 -15.52
C ARG A 128 -5.41 -1.93 -14.10
N TYR A 129 -5.56 -3.16 -13.59
CA TYR A 129 -5.99 -3.39 -12.21
C TYR A 129 -5.00 -2.81 -11.20
N HIS A 130 -3.71 -3.01 -11.42
CA HIS A 130 -2.67 -2.42 -10.56
C HIS A 130 -2.77 -0.89 -10.51
N VAL A 131 -2.90 -0.23 -11.65
CA VAL A 131 -3.00 1.24 -11.72
C VAL A 131 -4.30 1.74 -11.09
N ILE A 132 -5.45 1.14 -11.39
CA ILE A 132 -6.75 1.53 -10.84
C ILE A 132 -6.75 1.39 -9.30
N LEU A 133 -6.31 0.25 -8.79
CA LEU A 133 -6.26 0.01 -7.35
C LEU A 133 -5.24 0.90 -6.64
N SER A 134 -4.12 1.20 -7.30
CA SER A 134 -3.15 2.17 -6.77
C SER A 134 -3.73 3.58 -6.73
N ALA A 135 -4.50 4.00 -7.75
CA ALA A 135 -5.20 5.27 -7.75
C ALA A 135 -6.23 5.37 -6.63
N LEU A 136 -7.02 4.30 -6.45
CA LEU A 136 -7.97 4.19 -5.36
C LEU A 136 -7.27 4.29 -4.00
N THR A 137 -6.17 3.56 -3.82
CA THR A 137 -5.36 3.60 -2.59
C THR A 137 -4.88 5.02 -2.29
N LEU A 138 -4.35 5.73 -3.30
CA LEU A 138 -3.90 7.12 -3.13
C LEU A 138 -5.05 8.05 -2.77
N ALA A 139 -6.17 7.98 -3.49
CA ALA A 139 -7.34 8.82 -3.22
C ALA A 139 -7.86 8.60 -1.79
N MET A 140 -7.98 7.33 -1.37
CA MET A 140 -8.45 6.99 -0.02
C MET A 140 -7.45 7.41 1.06
N SER A 141 -6.13 7.33 0.78
CA SER A 141 -5.09 7.83 1.70
C SER A 141 -5.19 9.34 1.92
N LEU A 142 -5.49 10.09 0.86
CA LEU A 142 -5.70 11.55 0.95
C LEU A 142 -6.98 11.88 1.73
N VAL A 143 -8.07 11.15 1.50
CA VAL A 143 -9.31 11.29 2.30
C VAL A 143 -9.04 10.96 3.76
N HIS A 144 -8.30 9.87 4.04
CA HIS A 144 -7.92 9.51 5.40
C HIS A 144 -7.07 10.60 6.07
N LEU A 145 -6.06 11.12 5.37
CA LEU A 145 -5.25 12.23 5.87
C LEU A 145 -6.10 13.45 6.18
N HIS A 146 -7.00 13.82 5.25
CA HIS A 146 -7.92 14.93 5.46
C HIS A 146 -8.76 14.74 6.73
N THR A 147 -9.37 13.57 6.90
CA THR A 147 -10.19 13.28 8.08
C THR A 147 -9.39 13.35 9.37
N VAL A 148 -8.15 12.83 9.38
CA VAL A 148 -7.28 12.87 10.56
C VAL A 148 -6.84 14.29 10.92
N VAL A 149 -6.63 15.17 9.94
CA VAL A 149 -6.18 16.55 10.18
C VAL A 149 -7.33 17.46 10.62
N TRP A 150 -8.53 17.32 10.04
CA TRP A 150 -9.63 18.26 10.22
C TRP A 150 -10.65 17.85 11.30
N PHE A 151 -10.68 16.57 11.68
CA PHE A 151 -11.67 16.06 12.66
C PHE A 151 -11.01 15.51 13.95
N ARG A 152 -9.87 16.08 14.29
CA ARG A 152 -9.20 15.83 15.59
C ARG A 152 -9.77 16.69 16.69
#